data_733fb6f7da232e70c9cb662888288b0b
#
_entry.id   733fb6f7da232e70c9cb662888288b0b
#
_cell.length_a   1.000
_cell.length_b   1.000
_cell.length_c   1.000
_cell.angle_alpha   90.00
_cell.angle_beta   90.00
_cell.angle_gamma   90.00
#
_symmetry.space_group_name_H-M   'P 1'
#
loop_
_entity.id
_entity.type
_entity.pdbx_description
1 polymer ?
#
loop_
_entity_poly.entity_id
_entity_poly.type
_entity_poly.pdbx_seq_one_letter_code
_entity_poly.pdbx_strand_id
1 'polypeptide(L)'
;MARISGVDIPREKRVEVSLGYIYGIGRPTALKICRSVQVPHFRLYRDLTDDEVSRIREFIDKNVIVEGDLRKQVRGDIQRLIEINSYRGMRHRRGLPARGQRTKTNARTKRGPRRTVAGRRRAMAKK
;
A
#
# COMPACT_ATOMS: atom_id res chain seq x y z
N MET A 1 -22.33 -5.76 4.19
CA MET A 1 -20.96 -5.71 3.65
C MET A 1 -20.10 -6.67 4.45
N ALA A 2 -19.20 -7.42 3.79
CA ALA A 2 -18.27 -8.27 4.56
C ALA A 2 -17.04 -7.45 4.93
N ARG A 3 -16.65 -7.45 6.20
CA ARG A 3 -15.53 -6.69 6.72
C ARG A 3 -14.47 -7.61 7.28
N ILE A 4 -13.20 -7.46 6.85
CA ILE A 4 -12.05 -8.19 7.39
C ILE A 4 -10.99 -7.16 7.75
N SER A 5 -10.42 -7.28 8.96
CA SER A 5 -9.38 -6.37 9.49
C SER A 5 -9.74 -4.87 9.30
N GLY A 6 -11.04 -4.53 9.46
CA GLY A 6 -11.54 -3.17 9.31
C GLY A 6 -11.79 -2.69 7.86
N VAL A 7 -11.51 -3.51 6.84
CA VAL A 7 -11.67 -3.15 5.43
C VAL A 7 -12.93 -3.78 4.84
N ASP A 8 -13.70 -2.99 4.09
CA ASP A 8 -14.87 -3.48 3.35
C ASP A 8 -14.42 -4.22 2.09
N ILE A 9 -14.82 -5.48 1.98
CA ILE A 9 -14.40 -6.38 0.91
C ILE A 9 -15.49 -6.48 -0.17
N PRO A 10 -15.15 -6.26 -1.46
CA PRO A 10 -16.10 -6.39 -2.55
C PRO A 10 -16.53 -7.85 -2.72
N ARG A 11 -17.87 -8.09 -2.68
CA ARG A 11 -18.45 -9.43 -2.78
C ARG A 11 -18.50 -9.98 -4.20
N GLU A 12 -18.55 -9.09 -5.20
CA GLU A 12 -18.70 -9.45 -6.61
C GLU A 12 -17.41 -9.94 -7.28
N LYS A 13 -16.30 -9.93 -6.55
CA LYS A 13 -14.98 -10.33 -7.06
C LYS A 13 -14.58 -11.72 -6.56
N ARG A 14 -13.62 -12.33 -7.29
CA ARG A 14 -13.00 -13.59 -6.84
C ARG A 14 -12.28 -13.38 -5.50
N VAL A 15 -12.22 -14.41 -4.68
CA VAL A 15 -11.60 -14.35 -3.33
C VAL A 15 -10.17 -13.81 -3.39
N GLU A 16 -9.34 -14.27 -4.34
CA GLU A 16 -7.96 -13.80 -4.50
C GLU A 16 -7.85 -12.28 -4.77
N VAL A 17 -8.83 -11.74 -5.51
CA VAL A 17 -8.89 -10.32 -5.83
C VAL A 17 -9.46 -9.53 -4.68
N SER A 18 -10.51 -10.04 -4.04
CA SER A 18 -11.19 -9.40 -2.91
C SER A 18 -10.25 -9.24 -1.72
N LEU A 19 -9.45 -10.23 -1.39
CA LEU A 19 -8.44 -10.15 -0.32
C LEU A 19 -7.34 -9.12 -0.63
N GLY A 20 -7.04 -8.87 -1.90
CA GLY A 20 -6.08 -7.86 -2.33
C GLY A 20 -6.47 -6.40 -2.03
N TYR A 21 -7.70 -6.15 -1.55
CA TYR A 21 -8.13 -4.83 -1.08
C TYR A 21 -7.59 -4.49 0.32
N ILE A 22 -7.13 -5.51 1.05
CA ILE A 22 -6.51 -5.34 2.37
C ILE A 22 -5.05 -4.93 2.16
N TYR A 23 -4.65 -3.81 2.74
CA TYR A 23 -3.26 -3.35 2.67
C TYR A 23 -2.31 -4.35 3.33
N GLY A 24 -1.34 -4.84 2.55
CA GLY A 24 -0.40 -5.90 2.96
C GLY A 24 -0.68 -7.25 2.30
N ILE A 25 -1.86 -7.44 1.70
CA ILE A 25 -2.20 -8.66 0.99
C ILE A 25 -2.14 -8.39 -0.51
N GLY A 26 -1.11 -8.91 -1.16
CA GLY A 26 -1.01 -8.98 -2.62
C GLY A 26 -1.55 -10.31 -3.15
N ARG A 27 -1.63 -10.46 -4.47
CA ARG A 27 -2.08 -11.70 -5.12
C ARG A 27 -1.35 -12.96 -4.64
N PRO A 28 -0.02 -12.99 -4.49
CA PRO A 28 0.68 -14.17 -3.97
C PRO A 28 0.26 -14.53 -2.54
N THR A 29 0.11 -13.52 -1.67
CA THR A 29 -0.33 -13.72 -0.29
C THR A 29 -1.78 -14.21 -0.24
N ALA A 30 -2.68 -13.63 -1.05
CA ALA A 30 -4.06 -14.06 -1.16
C ALA A 30 -4.17 -15.52 -1.59
N LEU A 31 -3.40 -15.96 -2.58
CA LEU A 31 -3.34 -17.37 -3.01
C LEU A 31 -2.83 -18.28 -1.90
N LYS A 32 -1.82 -17.85 -1.14
CA LYS A 32 -1.31 -18.59 0.02
C LYS A 32 -2.38 -18.77 1.08
N ILE A 33 -3.13 -17.71 1.41
CA ILE A 33 -4.25 -17.74 2.35
C ILE A 33 -5.30 -18.74 1.87
N CYS A 34 -5.76 -18.62 0.61
CA CYS A 34 -6.77 -19.52 0.05
C CYS A 34 -6.36 -21.00 0.12
N ARG A 35 -5.09 -21.31 -0.18
CA ARG A 35 -4.55 -22.68 -0.07
C ARG A 35 -4.54 -23.18 1.36
N SER A 36 -4.09 -22.37 2.31
CA SER A 36 -3.99 -22.75 3.73
C SER A 36 -5.36 -23.00 4.37
N VAL A 37 -6.36 -22.25 3.94
CA VAL A 37 -7.76 -22.35 4.45
C VAL A 37 -8.59 -23.33 3.63
N GLN A 38 -8.04 -23.93 2.56
CA GLN A 38 -8.69 -24.86 1.64
C GLN A 38 -9.93 -24.26 0.94
N VAL A 39 -9.86 -22.98 0.58
CA VAL A 39 -10.90 -22.27 -0.17
C VAL A 39 -10.46 -22.07 -1.61
N PRO A 40 -11.28 -22.40 -2.63
CA PRO A 40 -10.95 -22.17 -4.02
C PRO A 40 -10.80 -20.67 -4.31
N HIS A 41 -9.62 -20.23 -4.77
CA HIS A 41 -9.28 -18.82 -5.00
C HIS A 41 -10.10 -18.16 -6.12
N PHE A 42 -10.58 -18.94 -7.10
CA PHE A 42 -11.38 -18.48 -8.23
C PHE A 42 -12.86 -18.26 -7.91
N ARG A 43 -13.35 -18.77 -6.77
CA ARG A 43 -14.73 -18.61 -6.32
C ARG A 43 -15.03 -17.14 -5.99
N LEU A 44 -16.29 -16.71 -6.18
CA LEU A 44 -16.68 -15.34 -5.80
C LEU A 44 -16.77 -15.23 -4.28
N TYR A 45 -16.41 -14.09 -3.75
CA TYR A 45 -16.43 -13.86 -2.30
C TYR A 45 -17.83 -13.98 -1.72
N ARG A 46 -18.88 -13.64 -2.48
CA ARG A 46 -20.29 -13.76 -2.04
C ARG A 46 -20.75 -15.21 -1.82
N ASP A 47 -20.10 -16.16 -2.52
CA ASP A 47 -20.48 -17.58 -2.50
C ASP A 47 -19.76 -18.35 -1.37
N LEU A 48 -18.99 -17.66 -0.52
CA LEU A 48 -18.34 -18.23 0.65
C LEU A 48 -19.33 -18.42 1.79
N THR A 49 -19.15 -19.51 2.53
CA THR A 49 -19.89 -19.74 3.78
C THR A 49 -19.30 -18.88 4.91
N ASP A 50 -20.09 -18.62 5.95
CA ASP A 50 -19.61 -17.84 7.11
C ASP A 50 -18.45 -18.53 7.83
N ASP A 51 -18.40 -19.87 7.83
CA ASP A 51 -17.30 -20.66 8.38
C ASP A 51 -15.99 -20.46 7.56
N GLU A 52 -16.09 -20.43 6.22
CA GLU A 52 -14.94 -20.16 5.35
C GLU A 52 -14.41 -18.75 5.59
N VAL A 53 -15.29 -17.77 5.71
CA VAL A 53 -14.92 -16.38 6.01
C VAL A 53 -14.26 -16.27 7.39
N SER A 54 -14.78 -16.97 8.39
CA SER A 54 -14.21 -17.00 9.74
C SER A 54 -12.80 -17.59 9.74
N ARG A 55 -12.59 -18.71 9.04
CA ARG A 55 -11.24 -19.31 8.88
C ARG A 55 -10.27 -18.38 8.18
N ILE A 56 -10.73 -17.64 7.16
CA ILE A 56 -9.89 -16.64 6.48
C ILE A 56 -9.47 -15.53 7.45
N ARG A 57 -10.40 -15.00 8.25
CA ARG A 57 -10.12 -13.97 9.28
C ARG A 57 -9.09 -14.45 10.28
N GLU A 58 -9.33 -15.62 10.88
CA GLU A 58 -8.41 -16.20 11.87
C GLU A 58 -7.00 -16.42 11.29
N PHE A 59 -6.92 -16.88 10.04
CA PHE A 59 -5.63 -17.07 9.39
C PHE A 59 -4.89 -15.74 9.20
N ILE A 60 -5.59 -14.70 8.75
CA ILE A 60 -5.00 -13.36 8.56
C ILE A 60 -4.53 -12.82 9.92
N ASP A 61 -5.38 -12.83 10.94
CA ASP A 61 -5.06 -12.28 12.26
C ASP A 61 -3.86 -12.99 12.93
N LYS A 62 -3.71 -14.30 12.70
CA LYS A 62 -2.60 -15.09 13.28
C LYS A 62 -1.29 -15.02 12.50
N ASN A 63 -1.34 -14.88 11.17
CA ASN A 63 -0.17 -15.13 10.31
C ASN A 63 0.26 -13.95 9.45
N VAL A 64 -0.54 -12.90 9.33
CA VAL A 64 -0.28 -11.82 8.37
C VAL A 64 -0.45 -10.46 9.06
N ILE A 65 0.60 -9.66 9.03
CA ILE A 65 0.51 -8.27 9.52
C ILE A 65 -0.11 -7.42 8.39
N VAL A 66 -1.24 -6.77 8.69
CA VAL A 66 -2.02 -6.02 7.70
C VAL A 66 -2.40 -4.63 8.20
N GLU A 67 -2.87 -3.80 7.31
CA GLU A 67 -3.46 -2.48 7.56
C GLU A 67 -2.69 -1.60 8.54
N GLY A 68 -3.28 -1.30 9.69
CA GLY A 68 -2.74 -0.39 10.69
C GLY A 68 -1.39 -0.81 11.23
N ASP A 69 -1.25 -2.08 11.58
CA ASP A 69 -0.02 -2.64 12.15
C ASP A 69 1.12 -2.65 11.13
N LEU A 70 0.83 -3.02 9.88
CA LEU A 70 1.81 -2.95 8.80
C LEU A 70 2.25 -1.50 8.53
N ARG A 71 1.31 -0.55 8.52
CA ARG A 71 1.63 0.88 8.34
C ARG A 71 2.50 1.40 9.48
N LYS A 72 2.21 0.99 10.72
CA LYS A 72 3.01 1.33 11.91
C LYS A 72 4.42 0.76 11.80
N GLN A 73 4.55 -0.51 11.42
CA GLN A 73 5.84 -1.17 11.22
C GLN A 73 6.67 -0.46 10.15
N VAL A 74 6.10 -0.21 8.97
CA VAL A 74 6.81 0.50 7.87
C VAL A 74 7.26 1.91 8.29
N ARG A 75 6.41 2.63 9.04
CA ARG A 75 6.79 3.95 9.59
C ARG A 75 7.93 3.85 10.59
N GLY A 76 7.88 2.86 11.49
CA GLY A 76 8.95 2.60 12.46
C GLY A 76 10.27 2.27 11.78
N ASP A 77 10.27 1.46 10.74
CA ASP A 77 11.47 1.11 9.97
C ASP A 77 12.08 2.35 9.28
N ILE A 78 11.23 3.20 8.69
CA ILE A 78 11.68 4.47 8.08
C ILE A 78 12.25 5.41 9.15
N GLN A 79 11.58 5.54 10.29
CA GLN A 79 12.02 6.38 11.40
C GLN A 79 13.38 5.91 11.93
N ARG A 80 13.57 4.62 12.11
CA ARG A 80 14.85 4.04 12.50
C ARG A 80 15.98 4.39 11.50
N LEU A 81 15.71 4.30 10.19
CA LEU A 81 16.68 4.68 9.16
C LEU A 81 17.06 6.17 9.25
N ILE A 82 16.12 7.04 9.62
CA ILE A 82 16.35 8.47 9.80
C ILE A 82 17.21 8.72 11.04
N GLU A 83 16.92 8.05 12.15
CA GLU A 83 17.62 8.19 13.44
C GLU A 83 19.09 7.78 13.34
N ILE A 84 19.38 6.66 12.68
CA ILE A 84 20.76 6.22 12.44
C ILE A 84 21.48 7.05 11.35
N ASN A 85 20.87 8.12 10.83
CA ASN A 85 21.42 8.99 9.77
C ASN A 85 21.94 8.25 8.54
N SER A 86 21.33 7.12 8.16
CA SER A 86 21.67 6.40 6.96
C SER A 86 21.38 7.23 5.70
N TYR A 87 22.07 6.94 4.58
CA TYR A 87 21.78 7.59 3.31
C TYR A 87 20.30 7.45 2.91
N ARG A 88 19.72 6.25 3.08
CA ARG A 88 18.30 6.02 2.82
C ARG A 88 17.40 6.84 3.75
N GLY A 89 17.73 6.95 5.04
CA GLY A 89 17.00 7.78 5.99
C GLY A 89 17.03 9.26 5.63
N MET A 90 18.20 9.78 5.23
CA MET A 90 18.32 11.15 4.75
C MET A 90 17.46 11.40 3.49
N ARG A 91 17.37 10.44 2.58
CA ARG A 91 16.49 10.53 1.39
C ARG A 91 15.02 10.56 1.80
N HIS A 92 14.60 9.72 2.75
CA HIS A 92 13.23 9.75 3.29
C HIS A 92 12.90 11.07 3.96
N ARG A 93 13.81 11.61 4.81
CA ARG A 93 13.65 12.92 5.48
C ARG A 93 13.48 14.06 4.49
N ARG A 94 14.20 14.03 3.36
CA ARG A 94 14.12 15.05 2.30
C ARG A 94 12.97 14.84 1.30
N GLY A 95 12.14 13.80 1.47
CA GLY A 95 11.07 13.49 0.52
C GLY A 95 11.57 13.11 -0.88
N LEU A 96 12.76 12.52 -0.97
CA LEU A 96 13.41 12.14 -2.23
C LEU A 96 13.35 10.62 -2.44
N PRO A 97 13.42 10.13 -3.69
CA PRO A 97 13.52 8.70 -3.96
C PRO A 97 14.72 8.08 -3.24
N ALA A 98 14.50 6.94 -2.55
CA ALA A 98 15.51 6.26 -1.74
C ALA A 98 16.16 5.05 -2.43
N ARG A 99 15.70 4.72 -3.67
CA ARG A 99 16.15 3.52 -4.42
C ARG A 99 17.00 3.86 -5.66
N GLY A 100 17.76 4.93 -5.63
CA GLY A 100 18.67 5.31 -6.72
C GLY A 100 18.02 5.93 -7.96
N GLN A 101 16.71 6.22 -7.94
CA GLN A 101 16.05 6.84 -9.09
C GLN A 101 16.61 8.24 -9.38
N ARG A 102 16.65 8.57 -10.66
CA ARG A 102 17.10 9.88 -11.16
C ARG A 102 16.17 10.99 -10.66
N THR A 103 16.75 12.10 -10.21
CA THR A 103 15.99 13.24 -9.65
C THR A 103 16.08 14.52 -10.46
N LYS A 104 16.93 14.56 -11.51
CA LYS A 104 17.13 15.76 -12.34
C LYS A 104 15.85 16.21 -13.04
N THR A 105 15.03 15.27 -13.54
CA THR A 105 13.85 15.56 -14.36
C THR A 105 12.54 15.31 -13.63
N ASN A 106 12.27 14.07 -13.22
CA ASN A 106 10.98 13.60 -12.72
C ASN A 106 11.00 13.35 -11.20
N ALA A 107 10.73 12.15 -10.74
CA ALA A 107 10.53 11.79 -9.34
C ALA A 107 9.27 12.42 -8.71
N ARG A 108 8.22 12.62 -9.50
CA ARG A 108 6.97 13.29 -9.08
C ARG A 108 6.22 12.54 -7.98
N THR A 109 6.27 11.21 -7.97
CA THR A 109 5.61 10.38 -6.94
C THR A 109 6.02 10.79 -5.51
N LYS A 110 7.31 11.12 -5.32
CA LYS A 110 7.84 11.58 -4.02
C LYS A 110 7.74 13.09 -3.81
N ARG A 111 7.90 13.88 -4.89
CA ARG A 111 7.90 15.35 -4.82
C ARG A 111 6.51 15.98 -4.93
N GLY A 112 5.50 15.20 -5.33
CA GLY A 112 4.16 15.70 -5.59
C GLY A 112 4.03 16.44 -6.93
N PRO A 113 2.85 17.03 -7.23
CA PRO A 113 2.60 17.75 -8.47
C PRO A 113 3.58 18.92 -8.66
N ARG A 114 3.76 19.33 -9.91
CA ARG A 114 4.56 20.51 -10.23
C ARG A 114 3.85 21.75 -9.68
N ARG A 115 4.55 22.52 -8.86
CA ARG A 115 4.08 23.85 -8.46
C ARG A 115 4.60 24.84 -9.48
N THR A 116 3.69 25.51 -10.19
CA THR A 116 4.02 26.66 -11.04
C THR A 116 4.42 27.82 -10.13
N VAL A 117 5.60 28.35 -10.36
CA VAL A 117 6.01 29.63 -9.77
C VAL A 117 5.30 30.71 -10.59
N ALA A 118 4.64 31.68 -9.94
CA ALA A 118 4.07 32.83 -10.62
C ALA A 118 5.13 33.44 -11.53
N GLY A 119 4.84 33.56 -12.81
CA GLY A 119 5.79 34.02 -13.80
C GLY A 119 6.34 35.39 -13.42
N ARG A 120 7.65 35.61 -13.66
CA ARG A 120 8.18 36.96 -13.69
C ARG A 120 7.31 37.77 -14.65
N ARG A 121 6.78 38.92 -14.18
CA ARG A 121 6.12 39.89 -15.07
C ARG A 121 7.04 40.05 -16.29
N ARG A 122 6.54 39.65 -17.48
CA ARG A 122 7.25 40.01 -18.72
C ARG A 122 7.44 41.52 -18.67
N ALA A 123 8.68 41.95 -18.70
CA ALA A 123 8.99 43.35 -18.86
C ALA A 123 8.21 43.83 -20.10
N MET A 124 7.30 44.81 -19.90
CA MET A 124 6.60 45.38 -21.03
C MET A 124 7.62 45.85 -22.03
N ALA A 125 7.51 45.38 -23.28
CA ALA A 125 8.37 45.85 -24.34
C ALA A 125 8.24 47.39 -24.39
N LYS A 126 9.36 48.09 -24.18
CA LYS A 126 9.42 49.54 -24.42
C LYS A 126 9.06 49.75 -25.89
N LYS A 127 8.01 50.50 -26.14
CA LYS A 127 7.70 51.07 -27.46
C LYS A 127 8.78 52.05 -27.85
#